data_a4cbb033c79ea5a66183a6c9014b4dc1
#
_entry.id   a4cbb033c79ea5a66183a6c9014b4dc1
#
_cell.length_a   1.000
_cell.length_b   1.000
_cell.length_c   1.000
_cell.angle_alpha   90.00
_cell.angle_beta   90.00
_cell.angle_gamma   90.00
#
_symmetry.space_group_name_H-M   'P 1'
#
loop_
_entity.id
_entity.type
_entity.pdbx_description
1 polymer ?
#
loop_
_entity_poly.entity_id
_entity_poly.type
_entity_poly.pdbx_seq_one_letter_code
_entity_poly.pdbx_strand_id
1 'polypeptide(L)'
;MGITTLCYIEKDNKYLMLHRIKKEHDINKDKWIGVGGHFEHGESPEDCMFREVMEETGLTPLSYRFCGIVTFLSDMGTEKEAWEYMCLYHIEEFKGEIKECDEGVLEWVDKEKILDLDLWEGDRLFLRYMQERRPFFSLKLVYEEG
;
A
#
# COMPACT_ATOMS: atom_id res chain seq x y z
N MET A 1 -2.51 6.73 -12.79
CA MET A 1 -2.18 5.68 -13.75
C MET A 1 -0.70 5.48 -13.78
N GLY A 2 -0.26 4.25 -13.95
CA GLY A 2 1.16 3.97 -14.06
C GLY A 2 1.64 2.95 -13.05
N ILE A 3 2.85 3.13 -12.57
CA ILE A 3 3.51 2.18 -11.69
C ILE A 3 3.68 2.79 -10.31
N THR A 4 3.30 2.03 -9.29
CA THR A 4 3.36 2.49 -7.91
C THR A 4 3.99 1.44 -7.01
N THR A 5 4.33 1.84 -5.79
CA THR A 5 4.63 0.91 -4.72
C THR A 5 3.50 0.94 -3.69
N LEU A 6 3.30 -0.17 -3.02
CA LEU A 6 2.40 -0.28 -1.88
C LEU A 6 3.12 -1.10 -0.83
N CYS A 7 3.32 -0.52 0.35
CA CYS A 7 4.22 -1.06 1.35
C CYS A 7 3.51 -1.26 2.69
N TYR A 8 3.70 -2.43 3.28
CA TYR A 8 3.18 -2.76 4.59
C TYR A 8 4.34 -2.96 5.54
N ILE A 9 4.46 -2.08 6.53
CA ILE A 9 5.53 -2.09 7.52
C ILE A 9 5.02 -2.81 8.74
N GLU A 10 5.76 -3.83 9.17
CA GLU A 10 5.35 -4.68 10.28
C GLU A 10 6.21 -4.46 11.52
N LYS A 11 5.56 -4.42 12.69
CA LYS A 11 6.21 -4.41 14.00
C LYS A 11 5.28 -5.00 15.03
N ASP A 12 5.79 -5.91 15.85
CA ASP A 12 5.02 -6.50 16.97
C ASP A 12 3.66 -7.07 16.54
N ASN A 13 3.66 -7.78 15.41
CA ASN A 13 2.46 -8.39 14.81
C ASN A 13 1.40 -7.38 14.39
N LYS A 14 1.84 -6.17 14.04
CA LYS A 14 0.98 -5.09 13.55
C LYS A 14 1.52 -4.55 12.24
N TYR A 15 0.61 -4.07 11.39
CA TYR A 15 0.99 -3.30 10.21
C TYR A 15 0.76 -1.82 10.44
N LEU A 16 1.64 -0.99 9.89
CA LEU A 16 1.44 0.47 9.88
C LEU A 16 0.48 0.79 8.74
N MET A 17 -0.72 1.21 9.09
CA MET A 17 -1.77 1.51 8.11
C MET A 17 -2.02 2.99 8.02
N LEU A 18 -2.27 3.47 6.80
CA LEU A 18 -2.63 4.85 6.54
C LEU A 18 -4.15 4.95 6.36
N HIS A 19 -4.79 5.70 7.25
CA HIS A 19 -6.22 5.98 7.14
C HIS A 19 -6.39 7.29 6.37
N ARG A 20 -6.94 7.21 5.15
CA ARG A 20 -7.02 8.32 4.19
C ARG A 20 -8.18 9.25 4.54
N ILE A 21 -8.01 10.10 5.54
CA ILE A 21 -9.08 11.00 6.02
C ILE A 21 -8.74 12.48 5.92
N LYS A 22 -7.53 12.84 5.45
CA LYS A 22 -7.09 14.24 5.41
C LYS A 22 -7.42 14.99 4.13
N LYS A 23 -7.67 14.29 3.02
CA LYS A 23 -7.96 14.91 1.72
C LYS A 23 -9.40 14.63 1.32
N GLU A 24 -10.14 15.67 0.95
CA GLU A 24 -11.55 15.56 0.63
C GLU A 24 -11.81 14.89 -0.72
N HIS A 25 -10.97 15.17 -1.71
CA HIS A 25 -11.09 14.60 -3.06
C HIS A 25 -10.04 13.51 -3.29
N ASP A 26 -10.23 12.38 -2.64
CA ASP A 26 -9.30 11.26 -2.68
C ASP A 26 -10.11 10.00 -3.01
N ILE A 27 -9.72 9.27 -4.06
CA ILE A 27 -10.37 8.01 -4.42
C ILE A 27 -10.31 7.00 -3.28
N ASN A 28 -9.27 7.09 -2.44
CA ASN A 28 -9.09 6.23 -1.27
C ASN A 28 -9.69 6.84 0.01
N LYS A 29 -10.50 7.88 -0.11
CA LYS A 29 -11.05 8.56 1.06
C LYS A 29 -11.74 7.58 1.99
N ASP A 30 -11.43 7.70 3.28
CA ASP A 30 -11.90 6.86 4.38
C ASP A 30 -11.38 5.42 4.34
N LYS A 31 -10.62 5.04 3.30
CA LYS A 31 -10.02 3.71 3.23
C LYS A 31 -8.74 3.63 4.06
N TRP A 32 -8.44 2.42 4.49
CA TRP A 32 -7.17 2.09 5.13
C TRP A 32 -6.29 1.40 4.09
N ILE A 33 -5.09 1.91 3.89
CA ILE A 33 -4.17 1.34 2.91
C ILE A 33 -2.76 1.27 3.50
N GLY A 34 -1.85 0.60 2.79
CA GLY A 34 -0.42 0.68 3.08
C GLY A 34 0.13 2.02 2.63
N VAL A 35 1.41 2.23 2.81
CA VAL A 35 2.10 3.45 2.36
C VAL A 35 2.78 3.20 1.03
N GLY A 36 2.95 4.24 0.22
CA GLY A 36 3.58 4.13 -1.09
C GLY A 36 3.08 5.21 -2.02
N GLY A 37 3.46 5.10 -3.28
CA GLY A 37 3.05 6.07 -4.28
C GLY A 37 3.68 5.81 -5.63
N HIS A 38 3.54 6.77 -6.54
CA HIS A 38 4.00 6.64 -7.92
C HIS A 38 5.52 6.71 -8.03
N PHE A 39 6.07 5.93 -8.97
CA PHE A 39 7.48 6.03 -9.33
C PHE A 39 7.78 7.41 -9.89
N GLU A 40 8.96 7.93 -9.59
CA GLU A 40 9.51 9.10 -10.25
C GLU A 40 10.46 8.63 -11.34
N HIS A 41 10.80 9.55 -12.24
CA HIS A 41 11.68 9.23 -13.37
C HIS A 41 12.98 8.59 -12.89
N GLY A 42 13.32 7.43 -13.47
CA GLY A 42 14.57 6.76 -13.20
C GLY A 42 14.62 5.93 -11.93
N GLU A 43 13.52 5.87 -11.17
CA GLU A 43 13.51 5.06 -9.96
C GLU A 43 13.30 3.58 -10.25
N SER A 44 14.05 2.75 -9.53
CA SER A 44 13.73 1.32 -9.45
C SER A 44 12.55 1.14 -8.47
N PRO A 45 11.93 -0.05 -8.43
CA PRO A 45 10.93 -0.32 -7.40
C PRO A 45 11.43 -0.06 -5.99
N GLU A 46 12.67 -0.44 -5.68
CA GLU A 46 13.26 -0.20 -4.35
C GLU A 46 13.50 1.27 -4.08
N ASP A 47 13.96 2.03 -5.09
CA ASP A 47 14.16 3.48 -4.93
C ASP A 47 12.83 4.16 -4.56
N CYS A 48 11.76 3.80 -5.28
CA CYS A 48 10.43 4.34 -5.01
C CYS A 48 9.95 3.94 -3.62
N MET A 49 10.14 2.69 -3.24
CA MET A 49 9.75 2.19 -1.94
C MET A 49 10.46 2.97 -0.82
N PHE A 50 11.78 3.11 -0.90
CA PHE A 50 12.55 3.86 0.10
C PHE A 50 12.10 5.31 0.20
N ARG A 51 11.92 5.97 -0.94
CA ARG A 51 11.52 7.38 -0.97
C ARG A 51 10.12 7.59 -0.39
N GLU A 52 9.15 6.80 -0.85
CA GLU A 52 7.77 6.95 -0.40
C GLU A 52 7.60 6.61 1.07
N VAL A 53 8.26 5.56 1.56
CA VAL A 53 8.20 5.22 2.97
C VAL A 53 8.79 6.35 3.82
N MET A 54 9.93 6.92 3.40
CA MET A 54 10.53 8.04 4.13
C MET A 54 9.62 9.28 4.10
N GLU A 55 9.06 9.62 2.93
CA GLU A 55 8.20 10.79 2.81
C GLU A 55 6.92 10.68 3.64
N GLU A 56 6.31 9.50 3.64
CA GLU A 56 5.03 9.32 4.32
C GLU A 56 5.15 8.98 5.81
N THR A 57 6.21 8.29 6.22
CA THR A 57 6.32 7.78 7.60
C THR A 57 7.53 8.29 8.37
N GLY A 58 8.58 8.74 7.69
CA GLY A 58 9.85 9.08 8.35
C GLY A 58 10.74 7.87 8.61
N LEU A 59 10.32 6.69 8.22
CA LEU A 59 11.07 5.45 8.48
C LEU A 59 11.96 5.07 7.31
N THR A 60 13.05 4.36 7.61
CA THR A 60 13.97 3.80 6.62
C THR A 60 13.91 2.29 6.70
N PRO A 61 13.47 1.59 5.64
CA PRO A 61 13.47 0.13 5.63
C PRO A 61 14.88 -0.44 5.75
N LEU A 62 15.02 -1.51 6.51
CA LEU A 62 16.29 -2.23 6.69
C LEU A 62 16.17 -3.66 6.14
N SER A 63 15.03 -4.30 6.32
CA SER A 63 14.75 -5.64 5.80
C SER A 63 13.39 -5.61 5.14
N TYR A 64 13.31 -6.04 3.89
CA TYR A 64 12.08 -5.97 3.12
C TYR A 64 12.00 -7.10 2.11
N ARG A 65 10.80 -7.39 1.67
CA ARG A 65 10.54 -8.42 0.67
C ARG A 65 9.61 -7.86 -0.41
N PHE A 66 10.02 -8.05 -1.68
CA PHE A 66 9.17 -7.73 -2.82
C PHE A 66 8.20 -8.90 -3.00
N CYS A 67 6.96 -8.71 -2.58
CA CYS A 67 6.00 -9.80 -2.46
C CYS A 67 5.32 -10.16 -3.77
N GLY A 68 5.12 -9.19 -4.63
CA GLY A 68 4.41 -9.46 -5.88
C GLY A 68 4.05 -8.19 -6.62
N ILE A 69 3.41 -8.38 -7.78
CA ILE A 69 2.88 -7.29 -8.59
C ILE A 69 1.37 -7.44 -8.64
N VAL A 70 0.66 -6.36 -8.31
CA VAL A 70 -0.79 -6.31 -8.37
C VAL A 70 -1.19 -5.39 -9.52
N THR A 71 -1.87 -5.93 -10.50
CA THR A 71 -2.42 -5.18 -11.62
C THR A 71 -3.82 -4.74 -11.24
N PHE A 72 -4.02 -3.45 -11.12
CA PHE A 72 -5.31 -2.87 -10.75
C PHE A 72 -5.94 -2.22 -11.96
N LEU A 73 -7.22 -2.52 -12.19
CA LEU A 73 -7.97 -1.97 -13.30
C LEU A 73 -9.37 -1.59 -12.81
N SER A 74 -9.80 -0.36 -13.07
CA SER A 74 -11.11 0.10 -12.61
C SER A 74 -11.73 1.08 -13.60
N ASP A 75 -13.02 0.90 -13.85
CA ASP A 75 -13.82 1.86 -14.61
C ASP A 75 -14.77 2.64 -13.69
N MET A 76 -14.66 2.41 -12.37
CA MET A 76 -15.56 3.01 -11.39
C MET A 76 -15.36 4.51 -11.25
N GLY A 77 -16.45 5.26 -11.36
CA GLY A 77 -16.47 6.70 -11.02
C GLY A 77 -15.74 7.63 -11.97
N THR A 78 -15.24 7.16 -13.11
CA THR A 78 -14.55 7.99 -14.10
C THR A 78 -15.00 7.59 -15.51
N GLU A 79 -14.84 8.51 -16.46
CA GLU A 79 -15.13 8.23 -17.87
C GLU A 79 -14.04 7.38 -18.52
N LYS A 80 -12.86 7.37 -17.92
CA LYS A 80 -11.71 6.61 -18.41
C LYS A 80 -11.35 5.52 -17.44
N GLU A 81 -10.95 4.39 -17.99
CA GLU A 81 -10.45 3.29 -17.21
C GLU A 81 -9.17 3.69 -16.46
N ALA A 82 -9.17 3.52 -15.16
CA ALA A 82 -7.98 3.73 -14.34
C ALA A 82 -7.22 2.42 -14.26
N TRP A 83 -5.90 2.48 -14.39
CA TRP A 83 -5.04 1.30 -14.28
C TRP A 83 -3.77 1.63 -13.52
N GLU A 84 -3.24 0.61 -12.86
CA GLU A 84 -2.07 0.78 -12.03
C GLU A 84 -1.37 -0.56 -11.85
N TYR A 85 -0.04 -0.56 -11.90
CA TYR A 85 0.77 -1.73 -11.55
C TYR A 85 1.43 -1.43 -10.22
N MET A 86 1.04 -2.15 -9.19
CA MET A 86 1.53 -1.91 -7.83
C MET A 86 2.59 -2.94 -7.47
N CYS A 87 3.78 -2.45 -7.12
CA CYS A 87 4.86 -3.28 -6.57
C CYS A 87 4.60 -3.38 -5.07
N LEU A 88 4.30 -4.58 -4.60
CA LEU A 88 3.90 -4.83 -3.22
C LEU A 88 5.09 -5.23 -2.37
N TYR A 89 5.33 -4.48 -1.30
CA TYR A 89 6.45 -4.71 -0.39
C TYR A 89 5.98 -4.99 1.02
N HIS A 90 6.68 -5.91 1.69
CA HIS A 90 6.53 -6.19 3.11
C HIS A 90 7.84 -5.79 3.78
N ILE A 91 7.78 -4.86 4.73
CA ILE A 91 8.96 -4.34 5.42
C ILE A 91 8.94 -4.88 6.85
N GLU A 92 9.93 -5.71 7.18
CA GLU A 92 10.00 -6.40 8.47
C GLU A 92 10.89 -5.71 9.48
N GLU A 93 11.90 -4.95 9.03
CA GLU A 93 12.79 -4.19 9.90
C GLU A 93 12.97 -2.78 9.34
N PHE A 94 13.04 -1.82 10.23
CA PHE A 94 13.21 -0.42 9.87
C PHE A 94 13.86 0.34 11.01
N LYS A 95 14.30 1.57 10.72
CA LYS A 95 14.81 2.49 11.72
C LYS A 95 14.15 3.86 11.52
N GLY A 96 14.26 4.71 12.53
CA GLY A 96 13.70 6.06 12.49
C GLY A 96 12.46 6.18 13.36
N GLU A 97 11.87 7.36 13.32
CA GLU A 97 10.67 7.68 14.10
C GLU A 97 9.54 8.10 13.16
N ILE A 98 8.33 7.68 13.49
CA ILE A 98 7.16 8.02 12.69
C ILE A 98 6.88 9.51 12.79
N LYS A 99 6.69 10.14 11.63
CA LYS A 99 6.29 11.54 11.52
C LYS A 99 4.84 11.62 11.06
N GLU A 100 4.24 12.79 11.19
CA GLU A 100 2.89 13.02 10.69
C GLU A 100 2.84 12.92 9.17
N CYS A 101 1.81 12.28 8.64
CA CYS A 101 1.60 12.12 7.19
C CYS A 101 0.56 13.12 6.72
N ASP A 102 0.83 13.79 5.58
CA ASP A 102 -0.08 14.78 5.02
C ASP A 102 -1.34 14.17 4.39
N GLU A 103 -1.29 12.89 4.04
CA GLU A 103 -2.38 12.23 3.31
C GLU A 103 -3.40 11.57 4.23
N GLY A 104 -3.07 11.37 5.48
CA GLY A 104 -3.97 10.71 6.43
C GLY A 104 -3.30 10.50 7.77
N VAL A 105 -3.90 9.63 8.56
CA VAL A 105 -3.42 9.28 9.89
C VAL A 105 -2.79 7.90 9.86
N LEU A 106 -1.56 7.79 10.37
CA LEU A 106 -0.86 6.51 10.48
C LEU A 106 -1.19 5.85 11.81
N GLU A 107 -1.55 4.58 11.76
CA GLU A 107 -1.85 3.78 12.95
C GLU A 107 -1.29 2.37 12.80
N TRP A 108 -0.77 1.84 13.91
CA TRP A 108 -0.40 0.43 13.99
C TRP A 108 -1.65 -0.39 14.27
N VAL A 109 -1.96 -1.33 13.37
CA VAL A 109 -3.17 -2.16 13.48
C VAL A 109 -2.78 -3.63 13.56
N ASP A 110 -3.33 -4.34 14.54
CA ASP A 110 -3.07 -5.77 14.69
C ASP A 110 -3.40 -6.52 13.41
N LYS A 111 -2.52 -7.42 13.00
CA LYS A 111 -2.73 -8.22 11.78
C LYS A 111 -4.06 -8.96 11.81
N GLU A 112 -4.50 -9.38 12.99
CA GLU A 112 -5.77 -10.10 13.15
C GLU A 112 -6.98 -9.21 12.89
N LYS A 113 -6.81 -7.88 13.00
CA LYS A 113 -7.90 -6.91 12.82
C LYS A 113 -7.88 -6.23 11.47
N ILE A 114 -6.84 -6.42 10.68
CA ILE A 114 -6.68 -5.75 9.40
C ILE A 114 -7.89 -5.96 8.49
N LEU A 115 -8.40 -7.18 8.41
CA LEU A 115 -9.51 -7.51 7.50
C LEU A 115 -10.85 -6.92 7.95
N ASP A 116 -10.92 -6.38 9.17
CA ASP A 116 -12.13 -5.72 9.67
C ASP A 116 -12.18 -4.24 9.31
N LEU A 117 -11.09 -3.70 8.77
CA LEU A 117 -11.02 -2.30 8.37
C LEU A 117 -11.74 -2.06 7.05
N ASP A 118 -12.03 -0.79 6.75
CA ASP A 118 -12.58 -0.39 5.45
C ASP A 118 -11.45 -0.41 4.42
N LEU A 119 -11.25 -1.56 3.83
CA LEU A 119 -10.23 -1.82 2.80
C LEU A 119 -10.89 -1.94 1.44
N TRP A 120 -10.11 -1.73 0.38
CA TRP A 120 -10.52 -2.20 -0.95
C TRP A 120 -10.62 -3.73 -0.89
N GLU A 121 -11.63 -4.30 -1.55
CA GLU A 121 -11.84 -5.76 -1.50
C GLU A 121 -10.63 -6.55 -1.99
N GLY A 122 -9.96 -6.07 -3.04
CA GLY A 122 -8.78 -6.74 -3.56
C GLY A 122 -7.61 -6.72 -2.59
N ASP A 123 -7.51 -5.68 -1.74
CA ASP A 123 -6.45 -5.57 -0.76
C ASP A 123 -6.54 -6.70 0.28
N ARG A 124 -7.75 -7.15 0.59
CA ARG A 124 -7.96 -8.28 1.50
C ARG A 124 -7.27 -9.54 0.98
N LEU A 125 -7.30 -9.74 -0.32
CA LEU A 125 -6.72 -10.92 -0.94
C LEU A 125 -5.20 -10.90 -0.88
N PHE A 126 -4.56 -9.82 -1.33
CA PHE A 126 -3.09 -9.81 -1.32
C PHE A 126 -2.51 -9.68 0.09
N LEU A 127 -3.23 -9.05 1.03
CA LEU A 127 -2.81 -9.06 2.44
C LEU A 127 -2.80 -10.48 3.00
N ARG A 128 -3.80 -11.28 2.64
CA ARG A 128 -3.83 -12.69 3.03
C ARG A 128 -2.64 -13.44 2.45
N TYR A 129 -2.35 -13.22 1.16
CA TYR A 129 -1.21 -13.86 0.52
C TYR A 129 0.11 -13.49 1.20
N MET A 130 0.26 -12.23 1.60
CA MET A 130 1.44 -11.79 2.34
C MET A 130 1.54 -12.48 3.69
N GLN A 131 0.44 -12.56 4.43
CA GLN A 131 0.43 -13.21 5.74
C GLN A 131 0.72 -14.70 5.65
N GLU A 132 0.29 -15.33 4.57
CA GLU A 132 0.60 -16.73 4.27
C GLU A 132 2.03 -16.93 3.77
N ARG A 133 2.76 -15.83 3.55
CA ARG A 133 4.13 -15.82 3.02
C ARG A 133 4.26 -16.59 1.71
N ARG A 134 3.30 -16.40 0.82
CA ARG A 134 3.34 -17.04 -0.50
C ARG A 134 4.57 -16.59 -1.28
N PRO A 135 5.11 -17.43 -2.18
CA PRO A 135 6.16 -16.99 -3.09
C PRO A 135 5.70 -15.79 -3.92
N PHE A 136 6.63 -15.11 -4.56
CA PHE A 136 6.30 -13.94 -5.40
C PHE A 136 5.08 -14.25 -6.28
N PHE A 137 4.10 -13.35 -6.25
CA PHE A 137 2.85 -13.58 -6.98
C PHE A 137 2.51 -12.39 -7.90
N SER A 138 1.70 -12.69 -8.91
CA SER A 138 1.12 -11.69 -9.79
C SER A 138 -0.39 -11.82 -9.67
N LEU A 139 -1.07 -10.72 -9.39
CA LEU A 139 -2.50 -10.72 -9.14
C LEU A 139 -3.14 -9.59 -9.95
N LYS A 140 -4.24 -9.89 -10.64
CA LYS A 140 -4.98 -8.87 -11.37
C LYS A 140 -6.33 -8.66 -10.68
N LEU A 141 -6.61 -7.41 -10.32
CA LEU A 141 -7.84 -7.00 -9.66
C LEU A 141 -8.61 -6.08 -10.60
N VAL A 142 -9.84 -6.44 -10.88
CA VAL A 142 -10.72 -5.65 -11.77
C VAL A 142 -11.93 -5.19 -10.98
N TYR A 143 -12.12 -3.88 -10.95
CA TYR A 143 -13.30 -3.28 -10.32
C TYR A 143 -14.18 -2.70 -11.41
N GLU A 144 -15.42 -3.17 -11.50
CA GLU A 144 -16.38 -2.74 -12.49
C GLU A 144 -17.58 -2.09 -11.83
N GLU A 145 -18.17 -1.10 -12.50
CA GLU A 145 -19.39 -0.44 -12.05
C GLU A 145 -20.59 -1.33 -12.37
N GLY A 146 -21.48 -1.46 -11.39
CA GLY A 146 -22.68 -2.29 -11.51
C GLY A 146 -22.48 -3.69 -11.01
#